data_c7dcc63ef6b0027890b7e82233d6df71
#
_entry.id   c7dcc63ef6b0027890b7e82233d6df71
#
_cell.length_a   1.000
_cell.length_b   1.000
_cell.length_c   1.000
_cell.angle_alpha   90.00
_cell.angle_beta   90.00
_cell.angle_gamma   90.00
#
_symmetry.space_group_name_H-M   'P 1'
#
loop_
_entity.id
_entity.type
_entity.pdbx_description
1 polymer ?
#
loop_
_entity_poly.entity_id
_entity_poly.type
_entity_poly.pdbx_seq_one_letter_code
_entity_poly.pdbx_strand_id
1 'polypeptide(L)'
;MRTDIREGGTFPDYELADQSGRQRSLSELQGGNPMVLHLSRGGFDPKEHQFVGKLVAAYPEFRNAYTRLALISTDNQLNINEFRDALGATWPFLSDPDRVVQKDLDIKEFTDEPHDPMIPHTFVLEPGRKIFKIYNGYWYWGRPTMTELHVDLRGVFKKIRPDFDLAAPGLKEAWDRGDRDQFLVDTLEEPIRYTEGKSIGIKR
;
A
#
# COMPACT_ATOMS: atom_id res chain seq x y z
N MET A 1 3.94 3.75 -19.53
CA MET A 1 3.17 4.37 -18.40
C MET A 1 2.83 5.80 -18.77
N ARG A 2 1.64 6.23 -18.48
CA ARG A 2 1.13 7.59 -18.70
C ARG A 2 2.05 8.64 -18.01
N THR A 3 2.32 9.76 -18.67
CA THR A 3 3.41 10.69 -18.31
C THR A 3 3.17 11.49 -17.03
N ASP A 4 1.91 11.63 -16.59
CA ASP A 4 1.55 12.29 -15.33
C ASP A 4 1.72 11.37 -14.10
N ILE A 5 1.88 10.06 -14.31
CA ILE A 5 2.19 9.09 -13.26
C ILE A 5 3.70 9.13 -12.99
N ARG A 6 4.08 10.04 -12.13
CA ARG A 6 5.47 10.32 -11.75
C ARG A 6 5.56 10.74 -10.28
N GLU A 7 6.74 10.67 -9.72
CA GLU A 7 6.99 11.19 -8.36
C GLU A 7 6.54 12.67 -8.25
N GLY A 8 5.80 12.98 -7.21
CA GLY A 8 5.13 14.26 -7.01
C GLY A 8 3.77 14.42 -7.70
N GLY A 9 3.41 13.53 -8.64
CA GLY A 9 2.08 13.46 -9.24
C GLY A 9 1.04 12.85 -8.29
N THR A 10 -0.20 12.70 -8.77
CA THR A 10 -1.29 12.07 -8.00
C THR A 10 -1.73 10.79 -8.71
N PHE A 11 -1.76 9.67 -7.98
CA PHE A 11 -2.27 8.42 -8.51
C PHE A 11 -3.80 8.49 -8.64
N PRO A 12 -4.39 8.01 -9.76
CA PRO A 12 -5.83 8.06 -9.98
C PRO A 12 -6.62 7.33 -8.88
N ASP A 13 -7.87 7.74 -8.67
CA ASP A 13 -8.77 7.12 -7.70
C ASP A 13 -9.62 6.05 -8.39
N TYR A 14 -9.06 4.88 -8.55
CA TYR A 14 -9.81 3.77 -9.13
C TYR A 14 -10.77 3.19 -8.09
N GLU A 15 -11.98 2.83 -8.57
CA GLU A 15 -12.95 2.06 -7.82
C GLU A 15 -13.05 0.66 -8.43
N LEU A 16 -12.73 -0.35 -7.64
CA LEU A 16 -12.64 -1.75 -8.08
C LEU A 16 -13.25 -2.67 -7.02
N ALA A 17 -13.68 -3.87 -7.46
CA ALA A 17 -14.12 -4.89 -6.53
C ALA A 17 -12.96 -5.43 -5.71
N ASP A 18 -13.10 -5.46 -4.39
CA ASP A 18 -12.15 -6.14 -3.51
C ASP A 18 -12.35 -7.68 -3.54
N GLN A 19 -11.55 -8.42 -2.79
CA GLN A 19 -11.62 -9.88 -2.69
C GLN A 19 -13.00 -10.41 -2.24
N SER A 20 -13.84 -9.58 -1.62
CA SER A 20 -15.20 -9.94 -1.21
C SER A 20 -16.27 -9.55 -2.23
N GLY A 21 -15.86 -8.91 -3.35
CA GLY A 21 -16.77 -8.38 -4.37
C GLY A 21 -17.32 -6.99 -4.05
N ARG A 22 -16.91 -6.37 -2.94
CA ARG A 22 -17.33 -5.02 -2.57
C ARG A 22 -16.54 -3.99 -3.38
N GLN A 23 -17.23 -3.01 -3.96
CA GLN A 23 -16.59 -1.88 -4.62
C GLN A 23 -15.86 -0.99 -3.60
N ARG A 24 -14.60 -0.71 -3.85
CA ARG A 24 -13.73 0.08 -2.98
C ARG A 24 -12.93 1.07 -3.82
N SER A 25 -12.90 2.33 -3.41
CA SER A 25 -11.98 3.31 -3.99
C SER A 25 -10.63 3.30 -3.27
N LEU A 26 -9.57 3.69 -3.98
CA LEU A 26 -8.24 3.80 -3.37
C LEU A 26 -8.20 4.88 -2.28
N SER A 27 -8.96 5.98 -2.46
CA SER A 27 -9.08 7.03 -1.44
C SER A 27 -9.74 6.53 -0.16
N GLU A 28 -10.79 5.71 -0.25
CA GLU A 28 -11.42 5.05 0.90
C GLU A 28 -10.42 4.14 1.62
N LEU A 29 -9.71 3.30 0.87
CA LEU A 29 -8.73 2.36 1.43
C LEU A 29 -7.54 3.06 2.08
N GLN A 30 -7.12 4.20 1.54
CA GLN A 30 -6.02 5.00 2.06
C GLN A 30 -6.41 5.74 3.34
N GLY A 31 -7.59 6.36 3.37
CA GLY A 31 -8.15 7.01 4.57
C GLY A 31 -7.22 8.05 5.20
N GLY A 32 -6.51 8.85 4.42
CA GLY A 32 -5.61 9.89 4.93
C GLY A 32 -4.24 9.39 5.44
N ASN A 33 -3.96 8.11 5.32
CA ASN A 33 -2.68 7.50 5.73
C ASN A 33 -1.71 7.34 4.57
N PRO A 34 -0.40 7.14 4.80
CA PRO A 34 0.50 6.61 3.79
C PRO A 34 0.01 5.25 3.27
N MET A 35 0.30 4.96 1.99
CA MET A 35 -0.09 3.69 1.40
C MET A 35 1.05 3.10 0.56
N VAL A 36 1.26 1.80 0.67
CA VAL A 36 1.99 1.01 -0.33
C VAL A 36 0.96 0.34 -1.23
N LEU A 37 0.92 0.76 -2.49
CA LEU A 37 0.05 0.19 -3.51
C LEU A 37 0.88 -0.65 -4.46
N HIS A 38 0.55 -1.94 -4.57
CA HIS A 38 1.20 -2.85 -5.50
C HIS A 38 0.28 -3.18 -6.66
N LEU A 39 0.72 -2.86 -7.87
CA LEU A 39 0.13 -3.33 -9.12
C LEU A 39 0.78 -4.66 -9.46
N SER A 40 0.03 -5.74 -9.33
CA SER A 40 0.52 -7.11 -9.46
C SER A 40 0.33 -7.63 -10.87
N ARG A 41 1.28 -8.41 -11.31
CA ARG A 41 1.19 -9.16 -12.57
C ARG A 41 0.13 -10.26 -12.53
N GLY A 42 -0.18 -10.78 -11.33
CA GLY A 42 -1.20 -11.79 -11.11
C GLY A 42 -0.71 -12.97 -10.26
N GLY A 43 -1.66 -13.72 -9.71
CA GLY A 43 -1.40 -14.89 -8.87
C GLY A 43 -0.71 -16.06 -9.58
N PHE A 44 -0.61 -16.04 -10.90
CA PHE A 44 0.12 -17.06 -11.67
C PHE A 44 1.65 -16.86 -11.65
N ASP A 45 2.16 -15.65 -11.32
CA ASP A 45 3.60 -15.33 -11.35
C ASP A 45 4.29 -15.68 -10.02
N PRO A 46 5.27 -16.61 -10.00
CA PRO A 46 6.01 -16.94 -8.78
C PRO A 46 6.74 -15.78 -8.13
N LYS A 47 7.14 -14.75 -8.91
CA LYS A 47 7.77 -13.53 -8.36
C LYS A 47 6.79 -12.71 -7.54
N GLU A 48 5.50 -12.71 -7.94
CA GLU A 48 4.44 -12.07 -7.15
C GLU A 48 4.24 -12.78 -5.81
N HIS A 49 4.17 -14.12 -5.82
CA HIS A 49 4.11 -14.89 -4.58
C HIS A 49 5.28 -14.56 -3.64
N GLN A 50 6.50 -14.49 -4.18
CA GLN A 50 7.67 -14.16 -3.39
C GLN A 50 7.60 -12.74 -2.81
N PHE A 51 7.23 -11.75 -3.63
CA PHE A 51 7.21 -10.35 -3.20
C PHE A 51 6.07 -10.07 -2.23
N VAL A 52 4.85 -10.50 -2.58
CA VAL A 52 3.66 -10.32 -1.73
C VAL A 52 3.81 -11.08 -0.42
N GLY A 53 4.43 -12.27 -0.43
CA GLY A 53 4.76 -12.99 0.80
C GLY A 53 5.67 -12.20 1.75
N LYS A 54 6.64 -11.43 1.22
CA LYS A 54 7.45 -10.52 2.04
C LYS A 54 6.62 -9.36 2.60
N LEU A 55 5.68 -8.82 1.82
CA LEU A 55 4.74 -7.80 2.31
C LEU A 55 3.84 -8.36 3.41
N VAL A 56 3.38 -9.61 3.28
CA VAL A 56 2.60 -10.30 4.34
C VAL A 56 3.40 -10.37 5.64
N ALA A 57 4.64 -10.81 5.57
CA ALA A 57 5.51 -10.91 6.75
C ALA A 57 5.77 -9.54 7.41
N ALA A 58 5.91 -8.48 6.62
CA ALA A 58 6.16 -7.12 7.10
C ALA A 58 4.87 -6.34 7.48
N TYR A 59 3.69 -6.86 7.15
CA TYR A 59 2.43 -6.13 7.32
C TYR A 59 2.14 -5.65 8.76
N PRO A 60 2.46 -6.41 9.82
CA PRO A 60 2.31 -5.90 11.19
C PRO A 60 3.09 -4.61 11.44
N GLU A 61 4.29 -4.47 10.87
CA GLU A 61 5.12 -3.26 11.01
C GLU A 61 4.49 -2.08 10.27
N PHE A 62 4.00 -2.30 9.03
CA PHE A 62 3.29 -1.26 8.28
C PHE A 62 2.04 -0.77 9.01
N ARG A 63 1.24 -1.68 9.58
CA ARG A 63 0.05 -1.32 10.36
C ARG A 63 0.40 -0.49 11.59
N ASN A 64 1.43 -0.89 12.34
CA ASN A 64 1.90 -0.14 13.52
C ASN A 64 2.37 1.27 13.15
N ALA A 65 2.84 1.45 11.91
CA ALA A 65 3.24 2.73 11.35
C ALA A 65 2.11 3.40 10.54
N TYR A 66 0.83 3.07 10.81
CA TYR A 66 -0.34 3.67 10.14
C TYR A 66 -0.31 3.58 8.61
N THR A 67 0.52 2.71 8.04
CA THR A 67 0.64 2.55 6.59
C THR A 67 -0.38 1.53 6.07
N ARG A 68 -1.13 1.92 5.04
CA ARG A 68 -2.08 1.03 4.36
C ARG A 68 -1.38 0.24 3.26
N LEU A 69 -1.85 -0.99 3.03
CA LEU A 69 -1.46 -1.80 1.88
C LEU A 69 -2.69 -2.07 1.02
N ALA A 70 -2.51 -2.01 -0.29
CA ALA A 70 -3.49 -2.51 -1.27
C ALA A 70 -2.76 -3.14 -2.45
N LEU A 71 -3.40 -4.10 -3.10
CA LEU A 71 -2.92 -4.73 -4.32
C LEU A 71 -4.01 -4.62 -5.39
N ILE A 72 -3.62 -4.33 -6.64
CA ILE A 72 -4.48 -4.42 -7.82
C ILE A 72 -3.90 -5.47 -8.75
N SER A 73 -4.74 -6.36 -9.25
CA SER A 73 -4.35 -7.37 -10.25
C SER A 73 -5.41 -7.48 -11.34
N THR A 74 -4.98 -7.87 -12.55
CA THR A 74 -5.89 -8.23 -13.66
C THR A 74 -6.59 -9.58 -13.46
N ASP A 75 -6.32 -10.28 -12.36
CA ASP A 75 -7.01 -11.49 -11.97
C ASP A 75 -8.50 -11.23 -11.73
N ASN A 76 -9.32 -12.22 -12.07
CA ASN A 76 -10.74 -12.20 -11.71
C ASN A 76 -10.94 -12.46 -10.20
N GLN A 77 -12.18 -12.31 -9.74
CA GLN A 77 -12.55 -12.44 -8.32
C GLN A 77 -12.12 -13.78 -7.69
N LEU A 78 -12.22 -14.89 -8.41
CA LEU A 78 -11.83 -16.20 -7.91
C LEU A 78 -10.31 -16.30 -7.73
N ASN A 79 -9.57 -15.97 -8.77
CA ASN A 79 -8.11 -16.08 -8.79
C ASN A 79 -7.46 -15.13 -7.77
N ILE A 80 -8.00 -13.91 -7.61
CA ILE A 80 -7.46 -12.96 -6.63
C ILE A 80 -7.71 -13.41 -5.19
N ASN A 81 -8.83 -14.09 -4.93
CA ASN A 81 -9.11 -14.71 -3.64
C ASN A 81 -8.15 -15.86 -3.35
N GLU A 82 -7.96 -16.77 -4.30
CA GLU A 82 -7.03 -17.89 -4.16
C GLU A 82 -5.61 -17.37 -3.90
N PHE A 83 -5.17 -16.36 -4.65
CA PHE A 83 -3.85 -15.76 -4.47
C PHE A 83 -3.69 -15.14 -3.08
N ARG A 84 -4.67 -14.35 -2.64
CA ARG A 84 -4.69 -13.71 -1.33
C ARG A 84 -4.66 -14.72 -0.19
N ASP A 85 -5.51 -15.74 -0.26
CA ASP A 85 -5.68 -16.76 0.78
C ASP A 85 -4.45 -17.67 0.86
N ALA A 86 -3.87 -18.05 -0.29
CA ALA A 86 -2.64 -18.84 -0.33
C ALA A 86 -1.46 -18.18 0.38
N LEU A 87 -1.44 -16.84 0.42
CA LEU A 87 -0.40 -16.07 1.11
C LEU A 87 -0.78 -15.66 2.54
N GLY A 88 -2.03 -15.86 2.96
CA GLY A 88 -2.53 -15.39 4.25
C GLY A 88 -2.57 -13.86 4.36
N ALA A 89 -2.74 -13.15 3.25
CA ALA A 89 -2.80 -11.70 3.26
C ALA A 89 -4.12 -11.21 3.89
N THR A 90 -4.06 -10.13 4.69
CA THR A 90 -5.22 -9.59 5.42
C THR A 90 -5.62 -8.18 4.98
N TRP A 91 -4.93 -7.61 4.01
CA TRP A 91 -5.28 -6.32 3.39
C TRP A 91 -6.07 -6.51 2.08
N PRO A 92 -6.68 -5.42 1.53
CA PRO A 92 -7.48 -5.50 0.31
C PRO A 92 -6.66 -5.88 -0.93
N PHE A 93 -7.17 -6.84 -1.69
CA PHE A 93 -6.78 -7.17 -3.05
C PHE A 93 -7.91 -6.78 -3.98
N LEU A 94 -7.62 -5.96 -4.99
CA LEU A 94 -8.59 -5.40 -5.92
C LEU A 94 -8.47 -6.07 -7.28
N SER A 95 -9.60 -6.48 -7.82
CA SER A 95 -9.72 -7.19 -9.09
C SER A 95 -9.97 -6.21 -10.25
N ASP A 96 -9.11 -6.23 -11.27
CA ASP A 96 -9.21 -5.44 -12.51
C ASP A 96 -9.33 -6.34 -13.75
N PRO A 97 -10.36 -7.23 -13.83
CA PRO A 97 -10.49 -8.19 -14.92
C PRO A 97 -10.75 -7.52 -16.27
N ASP A 98 -11.29 -6.32 -16.28
CA ASP A 98 -11.56 -5.52 -17.48
C ASP A 98 -10.36 -4.68 -17.93
N ARG A 99 -9.25 -4.76 -17.20
CA ARG A 99 -7.99 -4.03 -17.45
C ARG A 99 -8.19 -2.51 -17.50
N VAL A 100 -9.04 -1.97 -16.65
CA VAL A 100 -9.27 -0.53 -16.57
C VAL A 100 -8.00 0.20 -16.13
N VAL A 101 -7.35 -0.28 -15.06
CA VAL A 101 -6.09 0.29 -14.54
C VAL A 101 -4.94 0.06 -15.51
N GLN A 102 -4.81 -1.18 -16.04
CA GLN A 102 -3.76 -1.53 -16.98
C GLN A 102 -3.76 -0.62 -18.21
N LYS A 103 -4.95 -0.41 -18.81
CA LYS A 103 -5.12 0.40 -20.04
C LYS A 103 -4.95 1.89 -19.75
N ASP A 104 -5.58 2.40 -18.68
CA ASP A 104 -5.51 3.82 -18.33
C ASP A 104 -4.09 4.26 -17.98
N LEU A 105 -3.34 3.42 -17.26
CA LEU A 105 -1.94 3.71 -16.93
C LEU A 105 -0.95 3.44 -18.06
N ASP A 106 -1.39 2.80 -19.17
CA ASP A 106 -0.54 2.36 -20.28
C ASP A 106 0.63 1.49 -19.79
N ILE A 107 0.28 0.39 -19.08
CA ILE A 107 1.24 -0.54 -18.48
C ILE A 107 0.99 -2.01 -18.87
N LYS A 108 0.40 -2.26 -20.03
CA LYS A 108 0.23 -3.62 -20.54
C LYS A 108 1.58 -4.30 -20.76
N GLU A 109 1.72 -5.52 -20.28
CA GLU A 109 2.83 -6.38 -20.65
C GLU A 109 2.50 -7.14 -21.94
N PHE A 110 2.95 -6.60 -23.06
CA PHE A 110 2.61 -7.12 -24.38
C PHE A 110 3.30 -8.44 -24.76
N THR A 111 4.24 -8.93 -23.95
CA THR A 111 4.99 -10.16 -24.18
C THR A 111 4.33 -11.41 -23.61
N ASP A 112 3.27 -11.25 -22.81
CA ASP A 112 2.49 -12.34 -22.20
C ASP A 112 1.02 -12.25 -22.61
N GLU A 113 0.75 -12.60 -23.86
CA GLU A 113 -0.63 -12.57 -24.42
C GLU A 113 -1.60 -13.51 -23.69
N PRO A 114 -1.21 -14.72 -23.24
CA PRO A 114 -2.16 -15.64 -22.59
C PRO A 114 -2.73 -15.10 -21.28
N HIS A 115 -1.95 -14.39 -20.48
CA HIS A 115 -2.40 -13.83 -19.20
C HIS A 115 -2.85 -12.39 -19.32
N ASP A 116 -2.40 -11.66 -20.34
CA ASP A 116 -2.66 -10.24 -20.55
C ASP A 116 -2.48 -9.40 -19.26
N PRO A 117 -1.32 -9.53 -18.59
CA PRO A 117 -1.09 -8.89 -17.31
C PRO A 117 -0.65 -7.44 -17.45
N MET A 118 -0.69 -6.70 -16.35
CA MET A 118 0.01 -5.42 -16.26
C MET A 118 1.48 -5.60 -15.90
N ILE A 119 2.34 -4.69 -16.35
CA ILE A 119 3.71 -4.57 -15.84
C ILE A 119 3.63 -4.23 -14.34
N PRO A 120 4.23 -5.05 -13.47
CA PRO A 120 4.11 -4.83 -12.03
C PRO A 120 4.82 -3.55 -11.61
N HIS A 121 4.15 -2.79 -10.74
CA HIS A 121 4.70 -1.58 -10.14
C HIS A 121 4.39 -1.54 -8.65
N THR A 122 5.27 -0.95 -7.87
CA THR A 122 4.99 -0.64 -6.46
C THR A 122 5.09 0.87 -6.25
N PHE A 123 4.04 1.43 -5.70
CA PHE A 123 3.95 2.85 -5.37
C PHE A 123 4.00 3.04 -3.86
N VAL A 124 4.79 4.02 -3.41
CA VAL A 124 4.67 4.58 -2.08
C VAL A 124 3.91 5.90 -2.21
N LEU A 125 2.76 6.00 -1.54
CA LEU A 125 1.85 7.13 -1.65
C LEU A 125 1.77 7.89 -0.32
N GLU A 126 1.93 9.20 -0.39
CA GLU A 126 1.52 10.13 0.66
C GLU A 126 -0.02 10.21 0.74
N PRO A 127 -0.62 10.73 1.82
CA PRO A 127 -2.04 11.03 1.88
C PRO A 127 -2.54 11.78 0.63
N GLY A 128 -3.79 11.50 0.22
CA GLY A 128 -4.36 12.03 -1.02
C GLY A 128 -3.80 11.39 -2.29
N ARG A 129 -3.25 10.21 -2.20
CA ARG A 129 -2.68 9.42 -3.30
C ARG A 129 -1.50 10.12 -4.01
N LYS A 130 -0.84 11.07 -3.36
CA LYS A 130 0.32 11.74 -3.92
C LYS A 130 1.49 10.75 -4.02
N ILE A 131 2.08 10.64 -5.19
CA ILE A 131 3.13 9.67 -5.47
C ILE A 131 4.45 10.16 -4.86
N PHE A 132 4.95 9.44 -3.86
CA PHE A 132 6.26 9.68 -3.25
C PHE A 132 7.35 8.93 -4.01
N LYS A 133 7.12 7.64 -4.33
CA LYS A 133 8.08 6.77 -5.00
C LYS A 133 7.40 5.77 -5.92
N ILE A 134 8.07 5.42 -7.02
CA ILE A 134 7.63 4.41 -7.99
C ILE A 134 8.74 3.40 -8.21
N TYR A 135 8.38 2.12 -8.13
CA TYR A 135 9.24 0.99 -8.48
C TYR A 135 8.64 0.22 -9.65
N ASN A 136 9.39 0.08 -10.75
CA ASN A 136 9.01 -0.79 -11.86
C ASN A 136 9.52 -2.20 -11.59
N GLY A 137 8.59 -3.11 -11.32
CA GLY A 137 8.87 -4.49 -10.90
C GLY A 137 9.09 -5.49 -12.03
N TYR A 138 9.12 -5.06 -13.29
CA TYR A 138 9.26 -5.96 -14.43
C TYR A 138 10.55 -6.80 -14.38
N TRP A 139 11.67 -6.14 -14.02
CA TRP A 139 12.96 -6.80 -13.89
C TRP A 139 13.10 -7.55 -12.55
N TYR A 140 14.06 -8.49 -12.45
CA TYR A 140 14.30 -9.28 -11.24
C TYR A 140 14.54 -8.43 -9.99
N TRP A 141 15.21 -7.31 -10.14
CA TRP A 141 15.59 -6.39 -9.05
C TRP A 141 14.71 -5.12 -9.01
N GLY A 142 13.62 -5.09 -9.76
CA GLY A 142 12.78 -3.91 -9.88
C GLY A 142 11.75 -3.77 -8.75
N ARG A 143 11.39 -4.85 -8.06
CA ARG A 143 10.53 -4.78 -6.88
C ARG A 143 11.32 -4.29 -5.68
N PRO A 144 10.77 -3.38 -4.83
CA PRO A 144 11.50 -2.86 -3.69
C PRO A 144 11.77 -3.95 -2.65
N THR A 145 12.87 -3.80 -1.94
CA THR A 145 13.10 -4.54 -0.69
C THR A 145 12.25 -3.94 0.43
N MET A 146 12.04 -4.68 1.51
CA MET A 146 11.35 -4.13 2.70
C MET A 146 12.12 -2.96 3.30
N THR A 147 13.46 -3.00 3.25
CA THR A 147 14.32 -1.89 3.71
C THR A 147 14.09 -0.61 2.89
N GLU A 148 14.00 -0.72 1.57
CA GLU A 148 13.70 0.45 0.71
C GLU A 148 12.32 1.04 1.04
N LEU A 149 11.29 0.19 1.19
CA LEU A 149 9.96 0.66 1.61
C LEU A 149 9.99 1.34 2.97
N HIS A 150 10.73 0.83 3.95
CA HIS A 150 10.89 1.47 5.25
C HIS A 150 11.59 2.82 5.16
N VAL A 151 12.63 2.94 4.32
CA VAL A 151 13.32 4.22 4.07
C VAL A 151 12.37 5.24 3.45
N ASP A 152 11.62 4.85 2.43
CA ASP A 152 10.67 5.72 1.76
C ASP A 152 9.55 6.17 2.70
N LEU A 153 8.96 5.23 3.47
CA LEU A 153 7.92 5.55 4.43
C LEU A 153 8.41 6.49 5.54
N ARG A 154 9.66 6.34 6.00
CA ARG A 154 10.27 7.34 6.90
C ARG A 154 10.33 8.73 6.25
N GLY A 155 10.66 8.79 4.96
CA GLY A 155 10.62 10.03 4.18
C GLY A 155 9.23 10.65 4.12
N VAL A 156 8.21 9.83 3.85
CA VAL A 156 6.81 10.25 3.87
C VAL A 156 6.42 10.78 5.25
N PHE A 157 6.70 10.02 6.33
CA PHE A 157 6.33 10.43 7.69
C PHE A 157 6.98 11.74 8.13
N LYS A 158 8.26 11.95 7.82
CA LYS A 158 8.92 13.23 8.09
C LYS A 158 8.21 14.42 7.46
N LYS A 159 7.58 14.19 6.32
CA LYS A 159 6.89 15.23 5.55
C LYS A 159 5.47 15.51 6.03
N ILE A 160 4.73 14.45 6.40
CA ILE A 160 3.31 14.55 6.74
C ILE A 160 3.04 14.61 8.25
N ARG A 161 4.06 14.33 9.06
CA ARG A 161 3.95 14.21 10.52
C ARG A 161 4.99 15.12 11.19
N PRO A 162 4.63 16.37 11.55
CA PRO A 162 5.52 17.28 12.27
C PRO A 162 6.01 16.69 13.59
N ASP A 163 5.20 15.84 14.24
CA ASP A 163 5.51 15.13 15.48
C ASP A 163 6.36 13.86 15.30
N PHE A 164 6.82 13.58 14.12
CA PHE A 164 7.69 12.41 13.84
C PHE A 164 8.96 12.42 14.69
N ASP A 165 9.51 13.60 14.94
CA ASP A 165 10.61 13.82 15.88
C ASP A 165 10.15 14.73 17.00
N LEU A 166 9.78 14.16 18.14
CA LEU A 166 9.30 14.90 19.32
C LEU A 166 10.37 15.81 19.93
N ALA A 167 11.65 15.65 19.56
CA ALA A 167 12.74 16.54 19.94
C ALA A 167 12.87 17.77 19.02
N ALA A 168 12.07 17.86 17.96
CA ALA A 168 12.08 19.01 17.08
C ALA A 168 11.69 20.29 17.81
N PRO A 169 12.37 21.42 17.53
CA PRO A 169 12.09 22.69 18.22
C PRO A 169 10.62 23.12 18.08
N GLY A 170 10.03 23.57 19.16
CA GLY A 170 8.65 24.11 19.18
C GLY A 170 7.54 23.08 19.43
N LEU A 171 7.78 21.77 19.28
CA LEU A 171 6.74 20.76 19.49
C LEU A 171 6.34 20.64 20.97
N LYS A 172 7.32 20.67 21.88
CA LYS A 172 7.02 20.64 23.32
C LYS A 172 6.21 21.86 23.75
N GLU A 173 6.58 23.02 23.28
CA GLU A 173 5.87 24.27 23.56
C GLU A 173 4.45 24.26 22.95
N ALA A 174 4.26 23.67 21.76
CA ALA A 174 2.94 23.47 21.17
C ALA A 174 2.08 22.54 22.04
N TRP A 175 2.65 21.43 22.50
CA TRP A 175 1.96 20.50 23.39
C TRP A 175 1.54 21.17 24.71
N ASP A 176 2.46 21.92 25.34
CA ASP A 176 2.23 22.61 26.63
C ASP A 176 1.14 23.70 26.51
N ARG A 177 0.99 24.32 25.32
CA ARG A 177 -0.09 25.28 25.02
C ARG A 177 -1.43 24.63 24.68
N GLY A 178 -1.50 23.29 24.55
CA GLY A 178 -2.71 22.59 24.16
C GLY A 178 -2.95 22.54 22.63
N ASP A 179 -1.99 22.98 21.81
CA ASP A 179 -2.03 22.84 20.36
C ASP A 179 -1.79 21.37 20.00
N ARG A 180 -2.80 20.73 19.42
CA ARG A 180 -2.78 19.31 19.05
C ARG A 180 -2.76 19.08 17.53
N ASP A 181 -2.85 20.13 16.73
CA ASP A 181 -2.94 20.03 15.28
C ASP A 181 -1.68 19.42 14.65
N GLN A 182 -0.54 19.52 15.33
CA GLN A 182 0.74 18.97 14.89
C GLN A 182 0.99 17.52 15.36
N PHE A 183 0.09 16.97 16.16
CA PHE A 183 0.27 15.65 16.75
C PHE A 183 -0.78 14.67 16.20
N LEU A 184 -0.37 13.42 15.98
CA LEU A 184 -1.33 12.36 15.73
C LEU A 184 -2.04 12.03 17.03
N VAL A 185 -3.25 12.51 17.14
CA VAL A 185 -4.19 11.94 18.11
C VAL A 185 -4.63 10.61 17.52
N ASP A 186 -4.50 9.53 18.27
CA ASP A 186 -4.79 8.17 17.82
C ASP A 186 -6.20 8.11 17.17
N THR A 187 -6.23 8.00 15.85
CA THR A 187 -7.46 7.96 15.05
C THR A 187 -7.79 6.54 14.60
N LEU A 188 -7.10 5.53 15.15
CA LEU A 188 -7.47 4.15 14.87
C LEU A 188 -8.80 3.86 15.55
N GLU A 189 -9.87 3.91 14.78
CA GLU A 189 -11.23 3.56 15.23
C GLU A 189 -11.35 2.09 15.67
N GLU A 190 -10.40 1.24 15.28
CA GLU A 190 -10.30 -0.13 15.75
C GLU A 190 -8.91 -0.43 16.32
N PRO A 191 -8.85 -1.01 17.54
CA PRO A 191 -7.58 -1.50 18.06
C PRO A 191 -7.01 -2.55 17.13
N ILE A 192 -5.70 -2.51 16.88
CA ILE A 192 -4.98 -3.53 16.13
C ILE A 192 -5.18 -4.86 16.87
N ARG A 193 -6.08 -5.69 16.38
CA ARG A 193 -6.21 -7.05 16.89
C ARG A 193 -5.12 -7.88 16.24
N TYR A 194 -4.08 -8.21 17.00
CA TYR A 194 -3.14 -9.26 16.62
C TYR A 194 -3.89 -10.60 16.68
N THR A 195 -4.48 -11.00 15.56
CA THR A 195 -5.07 -12.32 15.42
C THR A 195 -3.99 -13.29 14.98
N GLU A 196 -3.09 -13.61 15.87
CA GLU A 196 -2.31 -14.84 15.86
C GLU A 196 -1.69 -15.04 17.21
N GLY A 197 -2.29 -15.87 18.02
CA GLY A 197 -1.73 -16.86 18.94
C GLY A 197 -0.66 -16.45 19.96
N LYS A 198 -0.20 -15.19 20.01
CA LYS A 198 0.65 -14.69 21.08
C LYS A 198 0.29 -13.23 21.37
N SER A 199 -0.65 -13.02 22.26
CA SER A 199 -0.84 -11.74 22.89
C SER A 199 0.44 -11.37 23.66
N ILE A 200 1.17 -10.38 23.17
CA ILE A 200 2.01 -9.61 24.08
C ILE A 200 1.04 -8.75 24.86
N GLY A 201 0.65 -9.24 26.03
CA GLY A 201 -0.22 -8.53 26.95
C GLY A 201 0.52 -7.31 27.47
N ILE A 202 0.20 -6.14 26.95
CA ILE A 202 0.45 -4.90 27.66
C ILE A 202 -0.62 -4.85 28.75
N LYS A 203 -0.29 -5.31 29.94
CA LYS A 203 -1.07 -5.00 31.14
C LYS A 203 -0.91 -3.49 31.38
N ARG A 204 -2.05 -2.81 31.41
CA ARG A 204 -2.15 -1.46 31.98
C ARG A 204 -1.79 -1.49 33.47
#